data_0c935395d9259fb579acb1297e110437
#
_entry.id   0c935395d9259fb579acb1297e110437
#
_cell.length_a   1.000
_cell.length_b   1.000
_cell.length_c   1.000
_cell.angle_alpha   90.00
_cell.angle_beta   90.00
_cell.angle_gamma   90.00
#
_symmetry.space_group_name_H-M   'P 1'
#
loop_
_entity.id
_entity.type
_entity.pdbx_description
1 polymer ?
#
loop_
_entity_poly.entity_id
_entity_poly.type
_entity_poly.pdbx_seq_one_letter_code
_entity_poly.pdbx_strand_id
1 'polypeptide(L)'
;MKLNLVIFFITCFSVPMVSEEWKIEVTDNNVLVSIPGNIMHGDKYRIILVPENQESCDIANQYISNYAVVDKADQKYSELPSQFVLTEMTKGSEKVNFLMEIVSTHDFLLGKSTFFNVSSNSIFDLVNFHKDNEKIELKLLDFYDLDKKRKMRVNITEYFDIPKNSWDLNGFEIALKDAKLECLKLVDSTKS
;
A
#
# COMPACT_ATOMS: atom_id res chain seq x y z
N MET A 1 -15.64 64.44 -3.77
CA MET A 1 -15.77 63.08 -3.22
C MET A 1 -14.73 62.20 -3.91
N LYS A 2 -13.62 61.86 -3.22
CA LYS A 2 -12.55 61.03 -3.77
C LYS A 2 -12.80 59.58 -3.35
N LEU A 3 -13.03 58.72 -4.35
CA LEU A 3 -13.23 57.28 -4.14
C LEU A 3 -11.85 56.60 -4.04
N ASN A 4 -11.48 56.16 -2.84
CA ASN A 4 -10.26 55.36 -2.62
C ASN A 4 -10.56 53.91 -2.98
N LEU A 5 -9.97 53.45 -4.10
CA LEU A 5 -10.00 52.06 -4.51
C LEU A 5 -8.96 51.28 -3.68
N VAL A 6 -9.39 50.48 -2.72
CA VAL A 6 -8.54 49.55 -1.98
C VAL A 6 -8.42 48.26 -2.78
N ILE A 7 -7.26 48.02 -3.37
CA ILE A 7 -6.94 46.78 -4.08
C ILE A 7 -6.47 45.76 -3.01
N PHE A 8 -7.29 44.76 -2.75
CA PHE A 8 -6.89 43.60 -1.93
C PHE A 8 -6.03 42.66 -2.79
N PHE A 9 -4.74 42.62 -2.50
CA PHE A 9 -3.87 41.57 -3.01
C PHE A 9 -4.14 40.25 -2.26
N ILE A 10 -4.87 39.30 -2.88
CA ILE A 10 -4.95 37.93 -2.39
C ILE A 10 -3.66 37.23 -2.79
N THR A 11 -2.71 37.14 -1.86
CA THR A 11 -1.55 36.29 -2.01
C THR A 11 -2.02 34.84 -1.84
N CYS A 12 -2.18 34.13 -2.96
CA CYS A 12 -2.32 32.67 -2.92
C CYS A 12 -1.00 32.09 -2.38
N PHE A 13 -0.99 31.73 -1.11
CA PHE A 13 0.03 30.85 -0.58
C PHE A 13 -0.18 29.47 -1.20
N SER A 14 0.60 29.15 -2.22
CA SER A 14 0.77 27.76 -2.64
C SER A 14 1.48 27.04 -1.49
N VAL A 15 0.72 26.28 -0.69
CA VAL A 15 1.29 25.33 0.24
C VAL A 15 2.08 24.34 -0.61
N PRO A 16 3.40 24.16 -0.41
CA PRO A 16 4.13 23.15 -1.12
C PRO A 16 3.46 21.79 -0.79
N MET A 17 2.99 21.11 -1.82
CA MET A 17 2.55 19.73 -1.70
C MET A 17 3.81 18.95 -1.32
N VAL A 18 3.94 18.59 -0.05
CA VAL A 18 5.01 17.71 0.43
C VAL A 18 4.78 16.38 -0.29
N SER A 19 5.59 16.05 -1.27
CA SER A 19 5.57 14.71 -1.85
C SER A 19 5.94 13.76 -0.72
N GLU A 20 5.06 12.81 -0.43
CA GLU A 20 5.35 11.79 0.56
C GLU A 20 6.50 10.93 0.04
N GLU A 21 7.55 10.81 0.85
CA GLU A 21 8.74 10.05 0.50
C GLU A 21 8.61 8.60 0.99
N TRP A 22 9.23 7.69 0.25
CA TRP A 22 9.40 6.30 0.66
C TRP A 22 10.19 6.22 1.96
N LYS A 23 9.64 5.54 2.96
CA LYS A 23 10.28 5.33 4.26
C LYS A 23 10.89 3.94 4.30
N ILE A 24 12.11 3.87 4.82
CA ILE A 24 12.83 2.62 5.06
C ILE A 24 12.95 2.45 6.58
N GLU A 25 12.47 1.34 7.09
CA GLU A 25 12.55 0.96 8.50
C GLU A 25 13.26 -0.39 8.60
N VAL A 26 14.32 -0.45 9.41
CA VAL A 26 15.10 -1.67 9.64
C VAL A 26 14.69 -2.24 10.99
N THR A 27 14.38 -3.52 11.00
CA THR A 27 14.13 -4.31 12.21
C THR A 27 15.20 -5.38 12.37
N ASP A 28 15.17 -6.14 13.45
CA ASP A 28 16.14 -7.21 13.69
C ASP A 28 16.13 -8.30 12.61
N ASN A 29 14.99 -8.50 11.92
CA ASN A 29 14.79 -9.63 11.01
C ASN A 29 14.40 -9.23 9.59
N ASN A 30 14.08 -7.97 9.33
CA ASN A 30 13.63 -7.54 8.00
C ASN A 30 13.83 -6.05 7.78
N VAL A 31 13.71 -5.64 6.52
CA VAL A 31 13.66 -4.24 6.11
C VAL A 31 12.31 -3.95 5.49
N LEU A 32 11.62 -2.96 6.03
CA LEU A 32 10.32 -2.49 5.56
C LEU A 32 10.50 -1.21 4.75
N VAL A 33 10.01 -1.22 3.52
CA VAL A 33 9.86 -0.02 2.67
C VAL A 33 8.39 0.32 2.59
N SER A 34 8.01 1.57 2.81
CA SER A 34 6.60 1.94 2.79
C SER A 34 6.35 3.35 2.31
N ILE A 35 5.16 3.53 1.70
CA ILE A 35 4.62 4.84 1.34
C ILE A 35 3.13 4.89 1.72
N PRO A 36 2.62 6.00 2.28
CA PRO A 36 1.20 6.19 2.51
C PRO A 36 0.44 6.32 1.18
N GLY A 37 -0.84 6.01 1.20
CA GLY A 37 -1.71 6.20 0.05
C GLY A 37 -2.17 7.64 -0.12
N ASN A 38 -2.60 8.01 -1.31
CA ASN A 38 -3.07 9.36 -1.63
C ASN A 38 -4.40 9.72 -0.94
N ILE A 39 -5.12 8.74 -0.40
CA ILE A 39 -6.28 8.97 0.45
C ILE A 39 -5.84 8.80 1.90
N MET A 40 -5.98 9.88 2.67
CA MET A 40 -5.49 9.97 4.05
C MET A 40 -6.37 9.18 5.03
N HIS A 41 -6.11 7.89 5.18
CA HIS A 41 -6.67 7.06 6.26
C HIS A 41 -5.67 6.03 6.80
N GLY A 42 -4.35 6.29 6.61
CA GLY A 42 -3.31 5.39 7.06
C GLY A 42 -3.08 4.17 6.17
N ASP A 43 -3.74 4.11 5.01
CA ASP A 43 -3.48 3.09 4.00
C ASP A 43 -2.04 3.20 3.53
N LYS A 44 -1.32 2.08 3.53
CA LYS A 44 0.08 2.06 3.14
C LYS A 44 0.33 0.94 2.14
N TYR A 45 1.17 1.23 1.15
CA TYR A 45 1.84 0.21 0.37
C TYR A 45 3.18 -0.09 1.04
N ARG A 46 3.42 -1.38 1.27
CA ARG A 46 4.59 -1.89 1.99
C ARG A 46 5.29 -2.96 1.19
N ILE A 47 6.60 -2.93 1.26
CA ILE A 47 7.47 -3.98 0.71
C ILE A 47 8.38 -4.44 1.85
N ILE A 48 8.38 -5.74 2.10
CA ILE A 48 9.19 -6.34 3.16
C ILE A 48 10.26 -7.20 2.49
N LEU A 49 11.51 -6.86 2.77
CA LEU A 49 12.67 -7.66 2.42
C LEU A 49 13.07 -8.48 3.63
N VAL A 50 13.14 -9.78 3.46
CA VAL A 50 13.57 -10.72 4.49
C VAL A 50 14.86 -11.38 4.02
N PRO A 51 15.90 -11.45 4.84
CA PRO A 51 17.11 -12.23 4.52
C PRO A 51 16.72 -13.69 4.26
N GLU A 52 16.87 -14.14 3.02
CA GLU A 52 16.62 -15.53 2.67
C GLU A 52 17.84 -16.37 2.94
N ASN A 53 17.68 -17.44 3.73
CA ASN A 53 18.75 -18.40 4.06
C ASN A 53 20.07 -17.74 4.50
N GLN A 54 20.00 -16.51 5.03
CA GLN A 54 21.17 -15.71 5.44
C GLN A 54 22.15 -15.38 4.30
N GLU A 55 21.70 -15.39 3.05
CA GLU A 55 22.61 -15.19 1.91
C GLU A 55 22.20 -14.06 0.96
N SER A 56 20.91 -13.83 0.76
CA SER A 56 20.42 -12.80 -0.16
C SER A 56 19.18 -12.09 0.34
N CYS A 57 18.88 -10.95 -0.28
CA CYS A 57 17.68 -10.14 -0.05
C CYS A 57 17.00 -9.86 -1.38
N ASP A 58 16.83 -10.87 -2.22
CA ASP A 58 16.35 -10.70 -3.59
C ASP A 58 14.83 -10.76 -3.71
N ILE A 59 14.13 -11.27 -2.69
CA ILE A 59 12.67 -11.39 -2.69
C ILE A 59 12.02 -10.23 -1.93
N ALA A 60 11.06 -9.62 -2.59
CA ALA A 60 10.24 -8.55 -2.06
C ALA A 60 8.80 -9.03 -1.86
N ASN A 61 8.33 -9.04 -0.62
CA ASN A 61 6.96 -9.37 -0.28
C ASN A 61 6.14 -8.08 -0.21
N GLN A 62 5.09 -8.00 -1.01
CA GLN A 62 4.27 -6.80 -1.16
C GLN A 62 2.98 -6.90 -0.36
N TYR A 63 2.70 -5.87 0.43
CA TYR A 63 1.50 -5.78 1.25
C TYR A 63 0.84 -4.42 1.11
N ILE A 64 -0.48 -4.41 1.24
CA ILE A 64 -1.28 -3.20 1.39
C ILE A 64 -2.02 -3.27 2.71
N SER A 65 -2.09 -2.16 3.43
CA SER A 65 -3.03 -2.02 4.52
C SER A 65 -4.19 -1.12 4.12
N ASN A 66 -5.38 -1.51 4.53
CA ASN A 66 -6.60 -0.74 4.41
C ASN A 66 -7.22 -0.57 5.78
N TYR A 67 -7.85 0.57 6.03
CA TYR A 67 -8.50 0.88 7.30
C TYR A 67 -10.01 1.01 7.10
N ALA A 68 -10.76 0.57 8.13
CA ALA A 68 -12.19 0.80 8.23
C ALA A 68 -12.54 1.38 9.60
N VAL A 69 -13.44 2.37 9.65
CA VAL A 69 -13.85 3.05 10.88
C VAL A 69 -14.86 2.19 11.66
N VAL A 70 -14.78 2.28 12.99
CA VAL A 70 -15.48 1.40 13.98
C VAL A 70 -16.98 1.27 13.78
N ASP A 71 -17.69 2.32 13.39
CA ASP A 71 -19.18 2.29 13.32
C ASP A 71 -19.76 1.27 12.34
N LYS A 72 -18.95 0.82 11.38
CA LYS A 72 -19.32 -0.23 10.42
C LYS A 72 -18.63 -1.57 10.71
N ALA A 73 -17.56 -1.53 11.47
CA ALA A 73 -16.61 -2.64 11.58
C ALA A 73 -17.01 -3.71 12.60
N ASP A 74 -17.68 -3.35 13.70
CA ASP A 74 -17.82 -4.25 14.84
C ASP A 74 -18.66 -5.50 14.57
N GLN A 75 -19.61 -5.44 13.63
CA GLN A 75 -20.47 -6.59 13.32
C GLN A 75 -20.01 -7.40 12.10
N LYS A 76 -19.36 -6.76 11.12
CA LYS A 76 -19.08 -7.40 9.82
C LYS A 76 -17.65 -7.97 9.70
N TYR A 77 -16.70 -7.41 10.45
CA TYR A 77 -15.30 -7.86 10.36
C TYR A 77 -14.97 -9.14 11.13
N SER A 78 -15.80 -9.55 12.09
CA SER A 78 -15.64 -10.86 12.75
C SER A 78 -15.86 -12.02 11.79
N GLU A 79 -16.55 -11.76 10.66
CA GLU A 79 -16.89 -12.78 9.66
C GLU A 79 -16.70 -12.19 8.26
N LEU A 80 -15.45 -12.00 7.82
CA LEU A 80 -15.20 -11.65 6.43
C LEU A 80 -15.73 -12.77 5.53
N PRO A 81 -16.44 -12.43 4.44
CA PRO A 81 -17.03 -13.43 3.55
C PRO A 81 -16.01 -14.38 2.91
N SER A 82 -14.77 -13.92 2.75
CA SER A 82 -13.65 -14.69 2.22
C SER A 82 -12.32 -14.08 2.65
N GLN A 83 -11.26 -14.89 2.64
CA GLN A 83 -9.89 -14.44 2.76
C GLN A 83 -9.33 -13.85 1.45
N PHE A 84 -10.04 -14.02 0.33
CA PHE A 84 -9.58 -13.53 -0.97
C PHE A 84 -10.45 -12.39 -1.48
N VAL A 85 -9.79 -11.35 -1.97
CA VAL A 85 -10.42 -10.18 -2.57
C VAL A 85 -9.95 -10.03 -4.01
N LEU A 86 -10.90 -10.00 -4.93
CA LEU A 86 -10.63 -9.65 -6.32
C LEU A 86 -10.33 -8.16 -6.40
N THR A 87 -9.19 -7.84 -6.99
CA THR A 87 -8.66 -6.48 -7.06
C THR A 87 -8.33 -6.11 -8.50
N GLU A 88 -8.62 -4.90 -8.89
CA GLU A 88 -8.14 -4.29 -10.13
C GLU A 88 -6.94 -3.41 -9.79
N MET A 89 -5.83 -3.66 -10.47
CA MET A 89 -4.67 -2.77 -10.48
C MET A 89 -4.67 -1.97 -11.77
N THR A 90 -4.51 -0.66 -11.66
CA THR A 90 -4.29 0.23 -12.80
C THR A 90 -2.86 0.76 -12.77
N LYS A 91 -2.16 0.59 -13.89
CA LYS A 91 -0.79 1.03 -14.11
C LYS A 91 -0.72 1.75 -15.47
N GLY A 92 -0.61 3.06 -15.46
CA GLY A 92 -0.77 3.85 -16.68
C GLY A 92 -2.15 3.63 -17.29
N SER A 93 -2.18 3.11 -18.54
CA SER A 93 -3.43 2.75 -19.25
C SER A 93 -3.84 1.29 -19.07
N GLU A 94 -2.99 0.46 -18.49
CA GLU A 94 -3.23 -0.97 -18.31
C GLU A 94 -4.03 -1.26 -17.06
N LYS A 95 -4.94 -2.24 -17.14
CA LYS A 95 -5.72 -2.76 -16.03
C LYS A 95 -5.55 -4.26 -15.93
N VAL A 96 -5.20 -4.71 -14.75
CA VAL A 96 -5.01 -6.14 -14.45
C VAL A 96 -5.84 -6.51 -13.23
N ASN A 97 -6.60 -7.60 -13.34
CA ASN A 97 -7.32 -8.16 -12.20
C ASN A 97 -6.52 -9.32 -11.61
N PHE A 98 -6.41 -9.33 -10.29
CA PHE A 98 -5.76 -10.40 -9.54
C PHE A 98 -6.43 -10.59 -8.18
N LEU A 99 -6.06 -11.66 -7.49
CA LEU A 99 -6.55 -11.93 -6.14
C LEU A 99 -5.50 -11.46 -5.12
N MET A 100 -5.94 -10.73 -4.12
CA MET A 100 -5.18 -10.47 -2.89
C MET A 100 -5.71 -11.35 -1.77
N GLU A 101 -4.80 -11.83 -0.93
CA GLU A 101 -5.13 -12.58 0.26
C GLU A 101 -5.14 -11.67 1.48
N ILE A 102 -6.17 -11.76 2.31
CA ILE A 102 -6.23 -11.12 3.62
C ILE A 102 -5.39 -11.97 4.59
N VAL A 103 -4.24 -11.44 5.00
CA VAL A 103 -3.32 -12.15 5.91
C VAL A 103 -3.60 -11.88 7.38
N SER A 104 -4.13 -10.69 7.69
CA SER A 104 -4.51 -10.35 9.06
C SER A 104 -5.45 -9.17 9.11
N THR A 105 -6.20 -9.09 10.21
CA THR A 105 -7.02 -7.92 10.57
C THR A 105 -6.75 -7.60 12.03
N HIS A 106 -6.49 -6.34 12.33
CA HIS A 106 -6.14 -5.86 13.67
C HIS A 106 -7.07 -4.73 14.09
N ASP A 107 -7.53 -4.78 15.33
CA ASP A 107 -8.26 -3.70 15.95
C ASP A 107 -7.30 -2.57 16.34
N PHE A 108 -7.73 -1.34 16.16
CA PHE A 108 -7.06 -0.15 16.67
C PHE A 108 -8.11 0.83 17.21
N LEU A 109 -7.66 1.91 17.87
CA LEU A 109 -8.52 2.78 18.67
C LEU A 109 -9.77 3.31 17.93
N LEU A 110 -9.68 3.53 16.64
CA LEU A 110 -10.75 4.14 15.83
C LEU A 110 -11.31 3.19 14.74
N GLY A 111 -10.92 1.91 14.73
CA GLY A 111 -11.41 0.98 13.71
C GLY A 111 -10.60 -0.29 13.57
N LYS A 112 -10.58 -0.82 12.35
CA LYS A 112 -9.84 -2.03 11.99
C LYS A 112 -8.87 -1.76 10.85
N SER A 113 -7.71 -2.36 10.93
CA SER A 113 -6.71 -2.37 9.87
C SER A 113 -6.63 -3.77 9.27
N THR A 114 -6.82 -3.87 7.97
CA THR A 114 -6.72 -5.13 7.22
C THR A 114 -5.47 -5.12 6.37
N PHE A 115 -4.67 -6.17 6.48
CA PHE A 115 -3.47 -6.38 5.68
C PHE A 115 -3.73 -7.38 4.57
N PHE A 116 -3.41 -6.97 3.35
CA PHE A 116 -3.51 -7.79 2.15
C PHE A 116 -2.12 -8.13 1.64
N ASN A 117 -1.88 -9.40 1.37
CA ASN A 117 -0.75 -9.83 0.57
C ASN A 117 -1.08 -9.61 -0.91
N VAL A 118 -0.25 -8.82 -1.58
CA VAL A 118 -0.37 -8.53 -3.01
C VAL A 118 0.36 -9.59 -3.83
N SER A 119 1.63 -9.80 -3.51
CA SER A 119 2.49 -10.78 -4.18
C SER A 119 3.86 -10.88 -3.51
N SER A 120 4.62 -11.88 -3.93
CA SER A 120 6.03 -12.05 -3.61
C SER A 120 6.79 -12.17 -4.94
N ASN A 121 7.73 -11.28 -5.19
CA ASN A 121 8.47 -11.20 -6.45
C ASN A 121 9.95 -10.93 -6.19
N SER A 122 10.80 -11.22 -7.18
CA SER A 122 12.17 -10.71 -7.14
C SER A 122 12.16 -9.18 -7.17
N ILE A 123 13.15 -8.56 -6.52
CA ILE A 123 13.34 -7.10 -6.59
C ILE A 123 13.46 -6.63 -8.04
N PHE A 124 14.16 -7.40 -8.87
CA PHE A 124 14.32 -7.11 -10.29
C PHE A 124 12.99 -7.08 -11.04
N ASP A 125 12.14 -8.09 -10.84
CA ASP A 125 10.83 -8.16 -11.49
C ASP A 125 9.92 -7.03 -10.99
N LEU A 126 9.96 -6.72 -9.69
CA LEU A 126 9.17 -5.66 -9.10
C LEU A 126 9.56 -4.27 -9.64
N VAL A 127 10.87 -3.99 -9.75
CA VAL A 127 11.36 -2.75 -10.35
C VAL A 127 10.93 -2.66 -11.82
N ASN A 128 11.12 -3.73 -12.60
CA ASN A 128 10.70 -3.74 -13.99
C ASN A 128 9.19 -3.60 -14.17
N PHE A 129 8.40 -4.20 -13.27
CA PHE A 129 6.95 -4.08 -13.30
C PHE A 129 6.48 -2.63 -13.06
N HIS A 130 7.14 -1.89 -12.19
CA HIS A 130 6.80 -0.50 -11.88
C HIS A 130 7.54 0.53 -12.75
N LYS A 131 8.49 0.09 -13.57
CA LYS A 131 9.24 0.97 -14.44
C LYS A 131 8.32 1.81 -15.33
N ASP A 132 8.70 3.07 -15.52
CA ASP A 132 7.99 4.04 -16.37
C ASP A 132 6.57 4.41 -15.89
N ASN A 133 6.23 4.09 -14.62
CA ASN A 133 4.96 4.49 -14.02
C ASN A 133 5.19 5.42 -12.85
N GLU A 134 4.47 6.53 -12.83
CA GLU A 134 4.54 7.50 -11.72
C GLU A 134 3.71 7.06 -10.52
N LYS A 135 2.69 6.22 -10.74
CA LYS A 135 1.79 5.74 -9.69
C LYS A 135 1.21 4.37 -9.99
N ILE A 136 0.85 3.67 -8.92
CA ILE A 136 0.00 2.47 -8.92
C ILE A 136 -1.33 2.80 -8.28
N GLU A 137 -2.42 2.30 -8.83
CA GLU A 137 -3.75 2.42 -8.27
C GLU A 137 -4.34 1.02 -8.08
N LEU A 138 -4.96 0.77 -6.91
CA LEU A 138 -5.65 -0.47 -6.60
C LEU A 138 -7.09 -0.18 -6.22
N LYS A 139 -7.98 -1.03 -6.73
CA LYS A 139 -9.41 -1.01 -6.44
C LYS A 139 -9.88 -2.39 -6.02
N LEU A 140 -10.36 -2.51 -4.80
CA LEU A 140 -11.05 -3.71 -4.31
C LEU A 140 -12.39 -3.82 -5.03
N LEU A 141 -12.67 -4.96 -5.65
CA LEU A 141 -13.86 -5.16 -6.48
C LEU A 141 -14.93 -5.98 -5.78
N ASP A 142 -14.54 -7.14 -5.22
CA ASP A 142 -15.46 -8.11 -4.61
C ASP A 142 -14.68 -9.14 -3.80
N PHE A 143 -15.32 -9.78 -2.85
CA PHE A 143 -14.77 -11.01 -2.27
C PHE A 143 -14.82 -12.15 -3.28
N TYR A 144 -13.88 -13.08 -3.17
CA TYR A 144 -13.74 -14.19 -4.09
C TYR A 144 -13.77 -15.53 -3.36
N ASP A 145 -14.72 -16.38 -3.74
CA ASP A 145 -14.82 -17.76 -3.28
C ASP A 145 -13.85 -18.62 -4.10
N LEU A 146 -12.73 -18.98 -3.47
CA LEU A 146 -11.67 -19.73 -4.15
C LEU A 146 -12.10 -21.14 -4.53
N ASP A 147 -12.90 -21.81 -3.67
CA ASP A 147 -13.39 -23.17 -3.90
C ASP A 147 -14.36 -23.23 -5.09
N LYS A 148 -15.27 -22.27 -5.15
CA LYS A 148 -16.25 -22.14 -6.24
C LYS A 148 -15.72 -21.36 -7.43
N LYS A 149 -14.51 -20.80 -7.36
CA LYS A 149 -13.86 -19.98 -8.39
C LYS A 149 -14.75 -18.87 -8.93
N ARG A 150 -15.42 -18.11 -8.03
CA ARG A 150 -16.38 -17.08 -8.41
C ARG A 150 -16.38 -15.89 -7.46
N LYS A 151 -16.83 -14.73 -7.98
CA LYS A 151 -17.16 -13.55 -7.18
C LYS A 151 -18.34 -13.87 -6.26
N MET A 152 -18.26 -13.37 -5.02
CA MET A 152 -19.35 -13.57 -4.04
C MET A 152 -20.50 -12.59 -4.23
N ARG A 153 -20.30 -11.51 -5.02
CA ARG A 153 -21.27 -10.44 -5.27
C ARG A 153 -21.69 -9.70 -4.00
N VAL A 154 -20.72 -9.47 -3.14
CA VAL A 154 -20.88 -8.73 -1.90
C VAL A 154 -20.46 -7.28 -2.15
N ASN A 155 -21.18 -6.33 -1.57
CA ASN A 155 -20.78 -4.93 -1.68
C ASN A 155 -19.53 -4.67 -0.85
N ILE A 156 -18.39 -4.50 -1.52
CA ILE A 156 -17.09 -4.33 -0.89
C ILE A 156 -17.00 -3.10 0.04
N THR A 157 -17.79 -2.05 -0.25
CA THR A 157 -17.82 -0.82 0.56
C THR A 157 -18.53 -1.00 1.92
N GLU A 158 -19.18 -2.14 2.13
CA GLU A 158 -19.73 -2.47 3.45
C GLU A 158 -18.64 -2.93 4.42
N TYR A 159 -17.47 -3.32 3.89
CA TYR A 159 -16.33 -3.85 4.66
C TYR A 159 -15.14 -2.90 4.66
N PHE A 160 -14.93 -2.14 3.60
CA PHE A 160 -13.78 -1.26 3.44
C PHE A 160 -14.23 0.15 3.11
N ASP A 161 -13.88 1.12 3.94
CA ASP A 161 -14.27 2.53 3.75
C ASP A 161 -13.58 3.12 2.52
N ILE A 162 -12.37 2.65 2.21
CA ILE A 162 -11.59 3.08 1.06
C ILE A 162 -11.34 1.88 0.14
N PRO A 163 -12.30 1.56 -0.76
CA PRO A 163 -12.14 0.44 -1.68
C PRO A 163 -11.17 0.74 -2.84
N LYS A 164 -10.69 1.97 -2.95
CA LYS A 164 -9.78 2.41 -4.01
C LYS A 164 -8.76 3.39 -3.45
N ASN A 165 -7.48 3.13 -3.69
CA ASN A 165 -6.40 4.03 -3.32
C ASN A 165 -5.28 4.00 -4.37
N SER A 166 -4.37 4.95 -4.30
CA SER A 166 -3.19 5.02 -5.17
C SER A 166 -1.96 5.45 -4.39
N TRP A 167 -0.80 5.03 -4.88
CA TRP A 167 0.50 5.33 -4.28
C TRP A 167 1.44 5.87 -5.34
N ASP A 168 2.19 6.89 -4.98
CA ASP A 168 3.23 7.49 -5.80
C ASP A 168 4.44 6.55 -5.87
N LEU A 169 4.97 6.34 -7.09
CA LEU A 169 6.13 5.49 -7.33
C LEU A 169 7.43 6.30 -7.53
N ASN A 170 7.36 7.63 -7.41
CA ASN A 170 8.57 8.45 -7.46
C ASN A 170 9.56 8.04 -6.37
N GLY A 171 10.80 7.81 -6.74
CA GLY A 171 11.83 7.34 -5.80
C GLY A 171 11.75 5.85 -5.44
N PHE A 172 10.76 5.11 -5.92
CA PHE A 172 10.54 3.69 -5.62
C PHE A 172 11.78 2.82 -5.85
N GLU A 173 12.39 2.92 -7.02
CA GLU A 173 13.57 2.13 -7.38
C GLU A 173 14.76 2.43 -6.46
N ILE A 174 14.95 3.70 -6.10
CA ILE A 174 16.03 4.14 -5.20
C ILE A 174 15.77 3.56 -3.80
N ALA A 175 14.56 3.73 -3.27
CA ALA A 175 14.20 3.21 -1.96
C ALA A 175 14.37 1.68 -1.86
N LEU A 176 14.02 0.97 -2.92
CA LEU A 176 14.16 -0.48 -2.95
C LEU A 176 15.62 -0.94 -3.02
N LYS A 177 16.48 -0.22 -3.75
CA LYS A 177 17.93 -0.46 -3.76
C LYS A 177 18.56 -0.19 -2.41
N ASP A 178 18.20 0.91 -1.76
CA ASP A 178 18.70 1.26 -0.44
C ASP A 178 18.24 0.24 0.61
N ALA A 179 16.98 -0.17 0.56
CA ALA A 179 16.46 -1.22 1.42
C ALA A 179 17.17 -2.57 1.23
N LYS A 180 17.52 -2.93 -0.01
CA LYS A 180 18.33 -4.14 -0.27
C LYS A 180 19.69 -4.05 0.38
N LEU A 181 20.35 -2.89 0.33
CA LEU A 181 21.63 -2.68 0.99
C LEU A 181 21.52 -2.84 2.52
N GLU A 182 20.45 -2.28 3.12
CA GLU A 182 20.21 -2.45 4.56
C GLU A 182 19.91 -3.93 4.92
N CYS A 183 19.14 -4.62 4.10
CA CYS A 183 18.86 -6.04 4.30
C CYS A 183 20.13 -6.91 4.22
N LEU A 184 21.04 -6.62 3.30
CA LEU A 184 22.32 -7.33 3.20
C LEU A 184 23.22 -7.10 4.44
N LYS A 185 23.15 -5.92 5.08
CA LYS A 185 23.84 -5.69 6.36
C LYS A 185 23.30 -6.59 7.48
N LEU A 186 21.98 -6.86 7.50
CA LEU A 186 21.41 -7.82 8.45
C LEU A 186 21.98 -9.23 8.22
N VAL A 187 22.10 -9.66 6.96
CA VAL A 187 22.72 -10.94 6.59
C VAL A 187 24.14 -11.05 7.15
N ASP A 188 24.95 -10.01 6.98
CA ASP A 188 26.33 -10.00 7.43
C ASP A 188 26.45 -10.00 8.96
N SER A 189 25.53 -9.31 9.65
CA SER A 189 25.53 -9.26 11.12
C SER A 189 25.16 -10.59 11.77
N THR A 190 24.44 -11.46 11.09
CA THR A 190 24.06 -12.80 11.61
C THR A 190 25.15 -13.85 11.41
N LYS A 191 26.20 -13.56 10.62
CA LYS A 191 27.35 -14.45 10.37
C LYS A 191 28.52 -14.24 11.34
N SER A 192 28.46 -13.22 12.17
CA SER A 192 29.47 -12.87 13.17
C SER A 192 29.14 -13.42 14.54
#